data_9d11465ebdbe95700e3bc7744f864e0a
#
_entry.id   9d11465ebdbe95700e3bc7744f864e0a
#
_cell.length_a   1.000
_cell.length_b   1.000
_cell.length_c   1.000
_cell.angle_alpha   90.00
_cell.angle_beta   90.00
_cell.angle_gamma   90.00
#
_symmetry.space_group_name_H-M   'P 1'
#
loop_
_entity.id
_entity.type
_entity.pdbx_description
1 polymer ?
#
loop_
_entity_poly.entity_id
_entity_poly.type
_entity_poly.pdbx_seq_one_letter_code
_entity_poly.pdbx_strand_id
1 'polypeptide(L)'
;MRICFISRRYFPAISGMSIYAHNLLEQLVAGGHEVTMISQYRGDAFGTRVYGGGPPPAVPGVRVIGLEQRGEQEGGDFERDIDEMVATVVAEHGREPFDILHAQYGYPTGWAALLASRRIGVPSVVSIQGGDGHWVGSCCETHRLAMVRVLDHAGAVLIGGRSFADEVTERLGTAPKRFTIVPGAVDTRRFTPGSGPAEEPIRILYHGRVDRRKGVLDLLHALPMVAGEWRATVSGIGPDLDTAKALAVELSLGDRVTFTGYADYAAVPDLYRRHHVFASPTYAEGFSNTILEAMASGLAVLSCHSVGVVDCIRDGENGLLVEPGEITAQAEALSALVTDAKLRTRLAAAALEECRATYSWEEVGRQIIGIYQELAGSQPDLAFSPDLPRSPCRFRAEPHLL
;
A
#
# COMPACT_ATOMS: atom_id res chain seq x y z
N MET A 1 -3.41 -12.98 22.44
CA MET A 1 -4.69 -12.92 21.70
C MET A 1 -4.61 -13.84 20.51
N ARG A 2 -5.75 -14.41 20.11
CA ARG A 2 -5.92 -15.11 18.85
C ARG A 2 -6.53 -14.19 17.81
N ILE A 3 -5.80 -13.99 16.71
CA ILE A 3 -6.13 -13.01 15.69
C ILE A 3 -6.40 -13.73 14.37
N CYS A 4 -7.56 -13.48 13.76
CA CYS A 4 -7.83 -13.85 12.40
C CYS A 4 -7.48 -12.68 11.48
N PHE A 5 -6.42 -12.82 10.68
CA PHE A 5 -6.01 -11.83 9.68
C PHE A 5 -6.52 -12.23 8.30
N ILE A 6 -7.38 -11.42 7.71
CA ILE A 6 -8.00 -11.67 6.40
C ILE A 6 -7.32 -10.80 5.37
N SER A 7 -6.50 -11.41 4.51
CA SER A 7 -5.73 -10.71 3.48
C SER A 7 -6.40 -10.81 2.11
N ARG A 8 -6.55 -9.66 1.47
CA ARG A 8 -6.99 -9.60 0.07
C ARG A 8 -5.96 -10.18 -0.88
N ARG A 9 -4.68 -10.02 -0.55
CA ARG A 9 -3.55 -10.46 -1.39
C ARG A 9 -2.32 -10.69 -0.52
N TYR A 10 -1.70 -11.83 -0.72
CA TYR A 10 -0.45 -12.21 -0.07
C TYR A 10 0.52 -12.83 -1.10
N PHE A 11 1.77 -13.06 -0.69
CA PHE A 11 2.72 -13.78 -1.53
C PHE A 11 2.15 -15.12 -2.02
N PRO A 12 2.51 -15.58 -3.23
CA PRO A 12 3.54 -15.06 -4.14
C PRO A 12 3.10 -13.85 -4.96
N ALA A 13 1.86 -13.37 -4.85
CA ALA A 13 1.45 -12.11 -5.46
C ALA A 13 2.12 -10.94 -4.76
N ILE A 14 2.92 -10.13 -5.49
CA ILE A 14 3.72 -9.05 -4.92
C ILE A 14 3.04 -7.71 -5.12
N SER A 15 2.72 -7.06 -4.01
CA SER A 15 2.11 -5.73 -3.98
C SER A 15 2.39 -5.06 -2.63
N GLY A 16 2.11 -3.77 -2.50
CA GLY A 16 2.16 -3.08 -1.21
C GLY A 16 1.33 -3.77 -0.12
N MET A 17 0.18 -4.36 -0.50
CA MET A 17 -0.64 -5.14 0.42
C MET A 17 0.06 -6.39 0.94
N SER A 18 0.75 -7.13 0.06
CA SER A 18 1.46 -8.36 0.46
C SER A 18 2.62 -8.04 1.41
N ILE A 19 3.35 -6.97 1.13
CA ILE A 19 4.44 -6.49 1.98
C ILE A 19 3.91 -6.01 3.34
N TYR A 20 2.82 -5.24 3.36
CA TYR A 20 2.17 -4.81 4.60
C TYR A 20 1.72 -6.01 5.43
N ALA A 21 1.00 -6.97 4.82
CA ALA A 21 0.53 -8.16 5.50
C ALA A 21 1.69 -8.97 6.10
N HIS A 22 2.77 -9.17 5.34
CA HIS A 22 3.93 -9.92 5.79
C HIS A 22 4.56 -9.29 7.04
N ASN A 23 4.87 -8.01 7.00
CA ASN A 23 5.50 -7.31 8.12
C ASN A 23 4.57 -7.22 9.35
N LEU A 24 3.26 -6.99 9.14
CA LEU A 24 2.32 -7.00 10.25
C LEU A 24 2.25 -8.38 10.93
N LEU A 25 2.19 -9.47 10.14
CA LEU A 25 2.20 -10.83 10.68
C LEU A 25 3.45 -11.10 11.50
N GLU A 26 4.63 -10.64 11.06
CA GLU A 26 5.88 -10.75 11.85
C GLU A 26 5.77 -10.01 13.19
N GLN A 27 5.20 -8.79 13.20
CA GLN A 27 5.00 -8.05 14.46
C GLN A 27 4.03 -8.75 15.40
N LEU A 28 2.93 -9.32 14.87
CA LEU A 28 1.96 -10.05 15.68
C LEU A 28 2.56 -11.32 16.30
N VAL A 29 3.30 -12.09 15.52
CA VAL A 29 3.98 -13.31 16.01
C VAL A 29 5.07 -12.94 17.03
N ALA A 30 5.88 -11.91 16.76
CA ALA A 30 6.90 -11.42 17.68
C ALA A 30 6.29 -10.89 19.01
N GLY A 31 5.08 -10.32 18.94
CA GLY A 31 4.28 -9.91 20.10
C GLY A 31 3.63 -11.07 20.87
N GLY A 32 3.90 -12.34 20.49
CA GLY A 32 3.37 -13.52 21.18
C GLY A 32 1.88 -13.78 20.89
N HIS A 33 1.35 -13.30 19.77
CA HIS A 33 -0.04 -13.55 19.37
C HIS A 33 -0.13 -14.82 18.50
N GLU A 34 -1.24 -15.54 18.66
CA GLU A 34 -1.60 -16.66 17.80
C GLU A 34 -2.34 -16.10 16.57
N VAL A 35 -1.83 -16.38 15.38
CA VAL A 35 -2.37 -15.76 14.15
C VAL A 35 -2.81 -16.83 13.17
N THR A 36 -4.06 -16.73 12.71
CA THR A 36 -4.56 -17.45 11.54
C THR A 36 -4.74 -16.45 10.41
N MET A 37 -3.99 -16.61 9.32
CA MET A 37 -4.18 -15.82 8.11
C MET A 37 -5.08 -16.57 7.13
N ILE A 38 -6.17 -15.93 6.71
CA ILE A 38 -7.01 -16.35 5.59
C ILE A 38 -6.70 -15.42 4.42
N SER A 39 -6.03 -15.93 3.39
CA SER A 39 -5.61 -15.12 2.24
C SER A 39 -6.32 -15.55 0.98
N GLN A 40 -6.92 -14.58 0.29
CA GLN A 40 -7.39 -14.80 -1.06
C GLN A 40 -6.22 -14.88 -2.03
N TYR A 41 -6.38 -15.70 -3.09
CA TYR A 41 -5.41 -15.76 -4.19
C TYR A 41 -6.08 -16.00 -5.54
N ARG A 42 -5.37 -15.66 -6.60
CA ARG A 42 -5.78 -15.92 -7.99
C ARG A 42 -4.83 -16.90 -8.63
N GLY A 43 -5.37 -17.77 -9.48
CA GLY A 43 -4.61 -18.73 -10.31
C GLY A 43 -4.80 -18.49 -11.81
N ASP A 44 -5.72 -17.59 -12.22
CA ASP A 44 -6.03 -17.31 -13.61
C ASP A 44 -4.94 -16.49 -14.32
N ALA A 45 -4.79 -16.69 -15.62
CA ALA A 45 -3.76 -16.05 -16.43
C ALA A 45 -3.86 -14.50 -16.45
N PHE A 46 -5.06 -13.93 -16.30
CA PHE A 46 -5.27 -12.49 -16.25
C PHE A 46 -4.90 -11.90 -14.89
N GLY A 47 -5.36 -12.51 -13.80
CA GLY A 47 -5.11 -12.02 -12.44
C GLY A 47 -3.65 -12.12 -12.04
N THR A 48 -2.95 -13.17 -12.49
CA THR A 48 -1.54 -13.40 -12.18
C THR A 48 -0.57 -12.52 -12.98
N ARG A 49 -1.03 -11.94 -14.09
CA ARG A 49 -0.18 -11.17 -15.01
C ARG A 49 0.44 -9.92 -14.38
N VAL A 50 -0.28 -9.28 -13.46
CA VAL A 50 0.12 -7.96 -12.91
C VAL A 50 0.91 -8.10 -11.61
N TYR A 51 0.48 -9.01 -10.74
CA TYR A 51 1.03 -9.13 -9.39
C TYR A 51 1.64 -10.51 -9.08
N GLY A 52 1.54 -11.45 -10.02
CA GLY A 52 1.73 -12.85 -9.70
C GLY A 52 0.48 -13.45 -9.03
N GLY A 53 0.54 -14.71 -8.62
CA GLY A 53 -0.60 -15.38 -7.99
C GLY A 53 -0.24 -16.79 -7.56
N GLY A 54 -1.25 -17.50 -7.10
CA GLY A 54 -1.12 -18.84 -6.53
C GLY A 54 -1.35 -18.87 -5.02
N PRO A 55 -1.43 -20.06 -4.43
CA PRO A 55 -1.71 -20.20 -3.00
C PRO A 55 -0.61 -19.56 -2.15
N PRO A 56 -0.99 -18.97 -1.00
CA PRO A 56 -0.03 -18.35 -0.09
C PRO A 56 0.94 -19.38 0.47
N PRO A 57 2.24 -19.05 0.57
CA PRO A 57 3.22 -19.93 1.20
C PRO A 57 3.01 -20.01 2.71
N ALA A 58 3.63 -21.01 3.34
CA ALA A 58 3.71 -21.08 4.79
C ALA A 58 4.43 -19.85 5.37
N VAL A 59 3.92 -19.36 6.50
CA VAL A 59 4.50 -18.23 7.24
C VAL A 59 4.88 -18.73 8.64
N PRO A 60 6.13 -18.56 9.10
CA PRO A 60 6.55 -19.01 10.42
C PRO A 60 5.66 -18.45 11.54
N GLY A 61 5.15 -19.32 12.41
CA GLY A 61 4.29 -18.91 13.52
C GLY A 61 2.85 -18.53 13.16
N VAL A 62 2.45 -18.67 11.89
CA VAL A 62 1.11 -18.33 11.41
C VAL A 62 0.44 -19.55 10.79
N ARG A 63 -0.81 -19.80 11.15
CA ARG A 63 -1.67 -20.76 10.45
C ARG A 63 -2.18 -20.10 9.17
N VAL A 64 -1.79 -20.63 8.00
CA VAL A 64 -2.14 -20.06 6.69
C VAL A 64 -3.23 -20.89 6.02
N ILE A 65 -4.29 -20.21 5.56
CA ILE A 65 -5.39 -20.79 4.77
C ILE A 65 -5.52 -19.96 3.49
N GLY A 66 -5.31 -20.61 2.34
CA GLY A 66 -5.49 -20.02 1.03
C GLY A 66 -6.91 -20.27 0.50
N LEU A 67 -7.57 -19.23 0.03
CA LEU A 67 -8.88 -19.31 -0.64
C LEU A 67 -8.74 -18.82 -2.09
N GLU A 68 -8.99 -19.72 -3.03
CA GLU A 68 -8.99 -19.34 -4.44
C GLU A 68 -10.24 -18.51 -4.78
N GLN A 69 -10.03 -17.36 -5.38
CA GLN A 69 -11.11 -16.43 -5.78
C GLN A 69 -11.86 -16.92 -7.04
N ARG A 70 -12.53 -18.07 -6.93
CA ARG A 70 -13.20 -18.71 -8.07
C ARG A 70 -14.40 -17.93 -8.56
N GLY A 71 -15.20 -17.37 -7.67
CA GLY A 71 -16.37 -16.58 -8.03
C GLY A 71 -15.97 -15.33 -8.82
N GLU A 72 -14.95 -14.65 -8.35
CA GLU A 72 -14.38 -13.48 -9.00
C GLU A 72 -13.77 -13.81 -10.36
N GLN A 73 -13.01 -14.90 -10.46
CA GLN A 73 -12.35 -15.35 -11.71
C GLN A 73 -13.36 -15.83 -12.77
N GLU A 74 -14.40 -16.55 -12.37
CA GLU A 74 -15.36 -17.18 -13.26
C GLU A 74 -16.46 -16.24 -13.77
N GLY A 75 -16.72 -15.11 -13.13
CA GLY A 75 -17.78 -14.22 -13.56
C GLY A 75 -17.97 -12.96 -12.71
N GLY A 76 -16.96 -12.53 -11.99
CA GLY A 76 -17.05 -11.36 -11.11
C GLY A 76 -18.05 -11.54 -9.96
N ASP A 77 -18.25 -12.79 -9.53
CA ASP A 77 -19.14 -13.15 -8.42
C ASP A 77 -18.40 -13.03 -7.07
N PHE A 78 -18.21 -11.77 -6.65
CA PHE A 78 -17.58 -11.47 -5.37
C PHE A 78 -18.35 -12.05 -4.18
N GLU A 79 -19.67 -12.16 -4.28
CA GLU A 79 -20.55 -12.67 -3.23
C GLU A 79 -20.18 -14.12 -2.88
N ARG A 80 -19.94 -14.95 -3.88
CA ARG A 80 -19.51 -16.35 -3.68
C ARG A 80 -18.22 -16.43 -2.89
N ASP A 81 -17.23 -15.63 -3.26
CA ASP A 81 -15.92 -15.64 -2.59
C ASP A 81 -16.01 -15.02 -1.18
N ILE A 82 -16.88 -14.03 -0.97
CA ILE A 82 -17.18 -13.47 0.35
C ILE A 82 -17.84 -14.51 1.26
N ASP A 83 -18.82 -15.25 0.76
CA ASP A 83 -19.51 -16.30 1.53
C ASP A 83 -18.55 -17.43 1.94
N GLU A 84 -17.66 -17.86 1.04
CA GLU A 84 -16.61 -18.84 1.36
C GLU A 84 -15.65 -18.32 2.45
N MET A 85 -15.25 -17.06 2.35
CA MET A 85 -14.38 -16.41 3.34
C MET A 85 -15.05 -16.35 4.71
N VAL A 86 -16.32 -15.92 4.76
CA VAL A 86 -17.10 -15.86 5.99
C VAL A 86 -17.29 -17.26 6.60
N ALA A 87 -17.62 -18.26 5.78
CA ALA A 87 -17.77 -19.65 6.24
C ALA A 87 -16.46 -20.18 6.82
N THR A 88 -15.32 -19.87 6.19
CA THR A 88 -13.99 -20.27 6.67
C THR A 88 -13.66 -19.63 8.02
N VAL A 89 -13.90 -18.29 8.17
CA VAL A 89 -13.69 -17.61 9.46
C VAL A 89 -14.54 -18.22 10.57
N VAL A 90 -15.82 -18.51 10.31
CA VAL A 90 -16.73 -19.13 11.28
C VAL A 90 -16.27 -20.52 11.66
N ALA A 91 -15.85 -21.35 10.68
CA ALA A 91 -15.36 -22.70 10.94
C ALA A 91 -14.08 -22.71 11.78
N GLU A 92 -13.11 -21.83 11.47
CA GLU A 92 -11.87 -21.72 12.23
C GLU A 92 -12.12 -21.17 13.64
N HIS A 93 -13.03 -20.19 13.81
CA HIS A 93 -13.44 -19.73 15.13
C HIS A 93 -14.10 -20.82 15.96
N GLY A 94 -14.89 -21.70 15.34
CA GLY A 94 -15.50 -22.86 16.01
C GLY A 94 -14.48 -23.91 16.47
N ARG A 95 -13.31 -23.99 15.85
CA ARG A 95 -12.18 -24.83 16.28
C ARG A 95 -11.40 -24.19 17.42
N GLU A 96 -11.03 -22.94 17.24
CA GLU A 96 -10.25 -22.15 18.18
C GLU A 96 -10.75 -20.71 18.14
N PRO A 97 -11.45 -20.23 19.19
CA PRO A 97 -12.07 -18.92 19.21
C PRO A 97 -11.07 -17.78 19.00
N PHE A 98 -11.40 -16.85 18.10
CA PHE A 98 -10.65 -15.62 17.87
C PHE A 98 -11.07 -14.52 18.85
N ASP A 99 -10.13 -13.65 19.21
CA ASP A 99 -10.37 -12.43 20.00
C ASP A 99 -10.65 -11.23 19.07
N ILE A 100 -10.03 -11.22 17.88
CA ILE A 100 -10.09 -10.12 16.90
C ILE A 100 -10.13 -10.69 15.48
N LEU A 101 -10.93 -10.06 14.61
CA LEU A 101 -10.86 -10.20 13.16
C LEU A 101 -10.19 -8.96 12.59
N HIS A 102 -9.11 -9.06 11.84
CA HIS A 102 -8.53 -7.94 11.12
C HIS A 102 -8.54 -8.20 9.61
N ALA A 103 -9.28 -7.39 8.87
CA ALA A 103 -9.31 -7.45 7.41
C ALA A 103 -8.44 -6.36 6.79
N GLN A 104 -7.58 -6.78 5.89
CA GLN A 104 -6.84 -5.92 5.01
C GLN A 104 -7.68 -5.64 3.77
N TYR A 105 -8.00 -4.39 3.50
CA TYR A 105 -8.86 -3.90 2.43
C TYR A 105 -10.36 -3.85 2.79
N GLY A 106 -11.02 -2.73 2.50
CA GLY A 106 -12.41 -2.51 2.94
C GLY A 106 -13.43 -3.39 2.24
N TYR A 107 -13.28 -3.62 0.93
CA TYR A 107 -14.10 -4.53 0.13
C TYR A 107 -13.21 -5.33 -0.83
N PRO A 108 -13.32 -6.65 -0.93
CA PRO A 108 -14.36 -7.51 -0.32
C PRO A 108 -14.05 -7.98 1.10
N THR A 109 -12.78 -7.97 1.54
CA THR A 109 -12.32 -8.61 2.78
C THR A 109 -12.88 -7.96 4.05
N GLY A 110 -12.94 -6.62 4.10
CA GLY A 110 -13.53 -5.90 5.22
C GLY A 110 -15.03 -6.17 5.37
N TRP A 111 -15.73 -6.25 4.25
CA TRP A 111 -17.14 -6.65 4.27
C TRP A 111 -17.32 -8.10 4.77
N ALA A 112 -16.48 -9.02 4.32
CA ALA A 112 -16.48 -10.40 4.81
C ALA A 112 -16.18 -10.48 6.31
N ALA A 113 -15.21 -9.70 6.80
CA ALA A 113 -14.89 -9.61 8.23
C ALA A 113 -16.07 -9.09 9.05
N LEU A 114 -16.77 -8.06 8.55
CA LEU A 114 -17.94 -7.51 9.21
C LEU A 114 -19.10 -8.52 9.28
N LEU A 115 -19.35 -9.28 8.19
CA LEU A 115 -20.33 -10.36 8.17
C LEU A 115 -19.96 -11.51 9.10
N ALA A 116 -18.68 -11.90 9.15
CA ALA A 116 -18.19 -12.90 10.08
C ALA A 116 -18.31 -12.43 11.54
N SER A 117 -17.93 -11.19 11.84
CA SER A 117 -18.11 -10.53 13.13
C SER A 117 -19.55 -10.66 13.63
N ARG A 118 -20.51 -10.41 12.74
CA ARG A 118 -21.95 -10.56 13.06
C ARG A 118 -22.33 -12.00 13.40
N ARG A 119 -21.69 -13.01 12.79
CA ARG A 119 -22.02 -14.43 13.02
C ARG A 119 -21.41 -14.99 14.31
N ILE A 120 -20.21 -14.52 14.68
CA ILE A 120 -19.46 -15.12 15.77
C ILE A 120 -19.32 -14.20 17.00
N GLY A 121 -19.78 -12.94 16.92
CA GLY A 121 -19.74 -12.00 18.05
C GLY A 121 -18.32 -11.49 18.38
N VAL A 122 -17.39 -11.50 17.45
CA VAL A 122 -16.01 -11.03 17.61
C VAL A 122 -15.83 -9.68 16.93
N PRO A 123 -15.22 -8.67 17.58
CA PRO A 123 -15.02 -7.37 16.97
C PRO A 123 -14.07 -7.43 15.77
N SER A 124 -14.35 -6.57 14.78
CA SER A 124 -13.55 -6.47 13.56
C SER A 124 -12.76 -5.17 13.47
N VAL A 125 -11.55 -5.27 12.95
CA VAL A 125 -10.69 -4.15 12.53
C VAL A 125 -10.57 -4.21 11.02
N VAL A 126 -10.62 -3.08 10.33
CA VAL A 126 -10.48 -3.03 8.87
C VAL A 126 -9.47 -1.95 8.50
N SER A 127 -8.47 -2.32 7.69
CA SER A 127 -7.48 -1.38 7.15
C SER A 127 -7.85 -0.95 5.74
N ILE A 128 -8.09 0.35 5.54
CA ILE A 128 -8.27 0.97 4.22
C ILE A 128 -6.88 1.35 3.69
N GLN A 129 -6.47 0.80 2.53
CA GLN A 129 -5.06 0.85 2.13
C GLN A 129 -4.77 1.54 0.80
N GLY A 130 -5.75 1.95 0.03
CA GLY A 130 -5.53 2.64 -1.23
C GLY A 130 -6.63 2.41 -2.25
N GLY A 131 -6.49 1.43 -3.13
CA GLY A 131 -7.46 1.19 -4.19
C GLY A 131 -8.90 0.99 -3.73
N ASP A 132 -9.09 0.43 -2.54
CA ASP A 132 -10.39 0.30 -1.88
C ASP A 132 -11.02 1.65 -1.55
N GLY A 133 -10.24 2.58 -1.03
CA GLY A 133 -10.68 3.94 -0.74
C GLY A 133 -10.78 4.83 -1.97
N HIS A 134 -9.80 4.77 -2.87
CA HIS A 134 -9.76 5.62 -4.05
C HIS A 134 -10.81 5.27 -5.10
N TRP A 135 -11.06 3.98 -5.36
CA TRP A 135 -11.85 3.56 -6.53
C TRP A 135 -12.88 2.47 -6.27
N VAL A 136 -12.52 1.43 -5.50
CA VAL A 136 -13.37 0.24 -5.34
C VAL A 136 -14.64 0.59 -4.59
N GLY A 137 -14.51 1.30 -3.49
CA GLY A 137 -15.64 1.69 -2.64
C GLY A 137 -16.67 2.58 -3.33
N SER A 138 -16.27 3.33 -4.36
CA SER A 138 -17.17 4.25 -5.07
C SER A 138 -17.61 3.77 -6.46
N CYS A 139 -17.19 2.56 -6.90
CA CYS A 139 -17.40 2.14 -8.27
C CYS A 139 -18.84 1.73 -8.61
N CYS A 140 -19.61 1.27 -7.63
CA CYS A 140 -21.02 0.88 -7.78
C CYS A 140 -21.73 0.87 -6.44
N GLU A 141 -23.06 0.78 -6.46
CA GLU A 141 -23.86 0.83 -5.24
C GLU A 141 -23.61 -0.34 -4.28
N THR A 142 -23.35 -1.55 -4.80
CA THR A 142 -22.97 -2.70 -3.95
C THR A 142 -21.73 -2.41 -3.12
N HIS A 143 -20.65 -1.97 -3.79
CA HIS A 143 -19.38 -1.72 -3.14
C HIS A 143 -19.46 -0.51 -2.21
N ARG A 144 -20.16 0.56 -2.63
CA ARG A 144 -20.36 1.75 -1.82
C ARG A 144 -21.08 1.45 -0.50
N LEU A 145 -22.19 0.72 -0.57
CA LEU A 145 -22.94 0.33 0.63
C LEU A 145 -22.14 -0.59 1.54
N ALA A 146 -21.40 -1.55 0.97
CA ALA A 146 -20.53 -2.42 1.75
C ALA A 146 -19.46 -1.60 2.49
N MET A 147 -18.76 -0.70 1.77
CA MET A 147 -17.76 0.18 2.36
C MET A 147 -18.33 1.08 3.46
N VAL A 148 -19.48 1.73 3.21
CA VAL A 148 -20.14 2.58 4.21
C VAL A 148 -20.47 1.77 5.47
N ARG A 149 -21.02 0.55 5.32
CA ARG A 149 -21.31 -0.31 6.48
C ARG A 149 -20.04 -0.73 7.22
N VAL A 150 -18.95 -1.02 6.51
CA VAL A 150 -17.65 -1.29 7.14
C VAL A 150 -17.18 -0.09 7.95
N LEU A 151 -17.25 1.13 7.38
CA LEU A 151 -16.84 2.35 8.07
C LEU A 151 -17.70 2.66 9.30
N ASP A 152 -18.99 2.34 9.24
CA ASP A 152 -19.94 2.66 10.33
C ASP A 152 -19.94 1.62 11.45
N HIS A 153 -19.69 0.34 11.16
CA HIS A 153 -19.95 -0.76 12.07
C HIS A 153 -18.73 -1.61 12.44
N ALA A 154 -17.57 -1.47 11.77
CA ALA A 154 -16.35 -2.11 12.24
C ALA A 154 -15.91 -1.53 13.59
N GLY A 155 -15.33 -2.34 14.46
CA GLY A 155 -14.84 -1.90 15.77
C GLY A 155 -13.78 -0.80 15.65
N ALA A 156 -12.87 -0.93 14.66
CA ALA A 156 -11.96 0.15 14.24
C ALA A 156 -11.74 0.11 12.73
N VAL A 157 -11.55 1.29 12.13
CA VAL A 157 -11.15 1.46 10.74
C VAL A 157 -9.83 2.18 10.70
N LEU A 158 -8.77 1.48 10.26
CA LEU A 158 -7.41 2.00 10.16
C LEU A 158 -7.21 2.61 8.77
N ILE A 159 -6.60 3.79 8.73
CA ILE A 159 -6.27 4.49 7.49
C ILE A 159 -4.93 5.20 7.62
N GLY A 160 -4.16 5.25 6.51
CA GLY A 160 -2.77 5.70 6.52
C GLY A 160 -2.57 7.16 6.90
N GLY A 161 -3.45 8.06 6.46
CA GLY A 161 -3.29 9.48 6.67
C GLY A 161 -4.60 10.26 6.67
N ARG A 162 -4.51 11.51 7.10
CA ARG A 162 -5.66 12.43 7.16
C ARG A 162 -6.18 12.75 5.77
N SER A 163 -5.28 13.07 4.85
CA SER A 163 -5.67 13.43 3.48
C SER A 163 -6.42 12.30 2.78
N PHE A 164 -6.00 11.07 3.02
CA PHE A 164 -6.68 9.89 2.47
C PHE A 164 -8.01 9.61 3.17
N ALA A 165 -8.10 9.83 4.48
CA ALA A 165 -9.36 9.73 5.22
C ALA A 165 -10.41 10.74 4.71
N ASP A 166 -9.98 11.97 4.44
CA ASP A 166 -10.84 13.02 3.89
C ASP A 166 -11.33 12.66 2.47
N GLU A 167 -10.45 12.15 1.59
CA GLU A 167 -10.84 11.66 0.26
C GLU A 167 -11.86 10.52 0.33
N VAL A 168 -11.61 9.51 1.19
CA VAL A 168 -12.55 8.37 1.35
C VAL A 168 -13.91 8.85 1.85
N THR A 169 -13.91 9.79 2.78
CA THR A 169 -15.14 10.40 3.31
C THR A 169 -15.93 11.11 2.21
N GLU A 170 -15.27 11.94 1.41
CA GLU A 170 -15.89 12.66 0.30
C GLU A 170 -16.47 11.69 -0.74
N ARG A 171 -15.68 10.70 -1.17
CA ARG A 171 -16.10 9.72 -2.18
C ARG A 171 -17.26 8.85 -1.78
N LEU A 172 -17.34 8.49 -0.50
CA LEU A 172 -18.38 7.60 0.01
C LEU A 172 -19.57 8.35 0.60
N GLY A 173 -19.43 9.66 0.81
CA GLY A 173 -20.46 10.51 1.44
C GLY A 173 -20.68 10.13 2.91
N THR A 174 -19.63 9.71 3.63
CA THR A 174 -19.70 9.35 5.05
C THR A 174 -19.09 10.44 5.93
N ALA A 175 -19.46 10.47 7.20
CA ALA A 175 -18.80 11.37 8.16
C ALA A 175 -17.49 10.72 8.68
N PRO A 176 -16.38 11.48 8.82
CA PRO A 176 -15.05 10.94 9.19
C PRO A 176 -14.93 10.46 10.65
N LYS A 177 -16.03 10.12 11.28
CA LYS A 177 -16.12 9.90 12.72
C LYS A 177 -15.37 8.67 13.26
N ARG A 178 -14.91 7.76 12.41
CA ARG A 178 -14.39 6.45 12.87
C ARG A 178 -13.04 6.04 12.30
N PHE A 179 -12.34 6.92 11.60
CA PHE A 179 -10.99 6.58 11.19
C PHE A 179 -9.99 6.71 12.35
N THR A 180 -9.21 5.64 12.55
CA THR A 180 -8.01 5.67 13.36
C THR A 180 -6.81 5.81 12.43
N ILE A 181 -6.08 6.91 12.54
CA ILE A 181 -4.90 7.15 11.70
C ILE A 181 -3.79 6.22 12.19
N VAL A 182 -3.42 5.28 11.33
CA VAL A 182 -2.27 4.38 11.53
C VAL A 182 -1.46 4.46 10.24
N PRO A 183 -0.29 5.12 10.27
CA PRO A 183 0.49 5.36 9.05
C PRO A 183 0.97 4.06 8.42
N GLY A 184 1.42 4.15 7.17
CA GLY A 184 2.20 3.10 6.56
C GLY A 184 3.50 2.84 7.34
N ALA A 185 4.12 1.70 7.12
CA ALA A 185 5.33 1.33 7.84
C ALA A 185 6.39 0.71 6.93
N VAL A 186 7.65 0.81 7.38
CA VAL A 186 8.81 0.23 6.70
C VAL A 186 9.69 -0.54 7.70
N ASP A 187 10.34 -1.59 7.23
CA ASP A 187 11.35 -2.31 8.03
C ASP A 187 12.67 -1.52 8.04
N THR A 188 12.86 -0.72 9.08
CA THR A 188 14.04 0.15 9.26
C THR A 188 15.32 -0.61 9.58
N ARG A 189 15.27 -1.92 9.82
CA ARG A 189 16.44 -2.80 9.94
C ARG A 189 16.93 -3.25 8.57
N ARG A 190 16.03 -3.38 7.65
CA ARG A 190 16.24 -3.84 6.29
C ARG A 190 16.58 -2.68 5.35
N PHE A 191 15.79 -1.59 5.43
CA PHE A 191 16.02 -0.34 4.70
C PHE A 191 16.90 0.58 5.54
N THR A 192 18.14 0.73 5.15
CA THR A 192 19.16 1.52 5.86
C THR A 192 19.98 2.33 4.89
N PRO A 193 20.51 3.49 5.30
CA PRO A 193 21.39 4.28 4.46
C PRO A 193 22.57 3.49 3.92
N GLY A 194 22.95 3.78 2.69
CA GLY A 194 24.20 3.28 2.10
C GLY A 194 25.43 3.88 2.79
N SER A 195 26.55 3.16 2.76
CA SER A 195 27.84 3.66 3.25
C SER A 195 28.60 4.34 2.10
N GLY A 196 28.76 5.64 2.16
CA GLY A 196 29.66 6.37 1.26
C GLY A 196 29.24 7.81 0.98
N PRO A 197 30.17 8.69 0.65
CA PRO A 197 29.89 10.03 0.18
C PRO A 197 29.14 9.98 -1.16
N ALA A 198 28.32 10.99 -1.38
CA ALA A 198 27.62 11.16 -2.65
C ALA A 198 28.61 11.62 -3.73
N GLU A 199 29.15 10.67 -4.48
CA GLU A 199 30.00 10.95 -5.63
C GLU A 199 29.13 11.21 -6.86
N GLU A 200 29.54 12.14 -7.70
CA GLU A 200 28.93 12.37 -9.01
C GLU A 200 29.18 11.18 -9.95
N PRO A 201 28.22 10.84 -10.84
CA PRO A 201 26.95 11.51 -11.03
C PRO A 201 25.94 11.18 -9.92
N ILE A 202 25.09 12.14 -9.60
CA ILE A 202 23.98 11.93 -8.65
C ILE A 202 23.00 10.91 -9.24
N ARG A 203 22.67 9.89 -8.46
CA ARG A 203 21.80 8.80 -8.89
C ARG A 203 20.37 9.01 -8.38
N ILE A 204 19.45 9.15 -9.33
CA ILE A 204 18.00 9.32 -9.10
C ILE A 204 17.32 7.97 -9.25
N LEU A 205 16.48 7.58 -8.32
CA LEU A 205 15.70 6.35 -8.35
C LEU A 205 14.22 6.68 -8.49
N TYR A 206 13.57 6.04 -9.46
CA TYR A 206 12.15 5.74 -9.44
C TYR A 206 12.00 4.25 -9.17
N HIS A 207 11.23 3.87 -8.16
CA HIS A 207 10.92 2.48 -7.85
C HIS A 207 9.43 2.30 -7.58
N GLY A 208 8.81 1.33 -8.25
CA GLY A 208 7.41 1.00 -8.10
C GLY A 208 6.74 0.61 -9.41
N ARG A 209 5.41 0.58 -9.40
CA ARG A 209 4.64 0.27 -10.60
C ARG A 209 4.85 1.34 -11.67
N VAL A 210 5.26 0.92 -12.86
CA VAL A 210 5.43 1.80 -14.02
C VAL A 210 4.05 2.09 -14.62
N ASP A 211 3.40 3.11 -14.09
CA ASP A 211 2.03 3.53 -14.40
C ASP A 211 2.02 5.06 -14.44
N ARG A 212 1.37 5.66 -15.43
CA ARG A 212 1.28 7.14 -15.57
C ARG A 212 0.72 7.82 -14.32
N ARG A 213 -0.19 7.16 -13.59
CA ARG A 213 -0.72 7.68 -12.32
C ARG A 213 0.33 7.75 -11.22
N LYS A 214 1.46 7.05 -11.38
CA LYS A 214 2.63 7.12 -10.49
C LYS A 214 3.68 8.12 -10.98
N GLY A 215 3.35 8.90 -12.03
CA GLY A 215 4.13 10.03 -12.51
C GLY A 215 5.44 9.68 -13.23
N VAL A 216 5.64 8.41 -13.62
CA VAL A 216 6.89 8.00 -14.29
C VAL A 216 7.12 8.73 -15.61
N LEU A 217 6.04 9.04 -16.35
CA LEU A 217 6.16 9.78 -17.63
C LEU A 217 6.51 11.25 -17.37
N ASP A 218 5.95 11.86 -16.33
CA ASP A 218 6.27 13.23 -15.92
C ASP A 218 7.74 13.35 -15.50
N LEU A 219 8.22 12.37 -14.73
CA LEU A 219 9.64 12.29 -14.37
C LEU A 219 10.52 12.26 -15.62
N LEU A 220 10.20 11.40 -16.61
CA LEU A 220 10.97 11.32 -17.84
C LEU A 220 10.96 12.63 -18.64
N HIS A 221 9.84 13.35 -18.68
CA HIS A 221 9.75 14.68 -19.29
C HIS A 221 10.56 15.75 -18.54
N ALA A 222 10.66 15.66 -17.20
CA ALA A 222 11.44 16.58 -16.41
C ALA A 222 12.97 16.39 -16.55
N LEU A 223 13.43 15.14 -16.70
CA LEU A 223 14.85 14.79 -16.71
C LEU A 223 15.72 15.57 -17.73
N PRO A 224 15.29 15.85 -18.99
CA PRO A 224 16.11 16.65 -19.92
C PRO A 224 16.44 18.06 -19.42
N MET A 225 15.62 18.62 -18.54
CA MET A 225 15.77 19.98 -18.01
C MET A 225 16.56 20.03 -16.68
N VAL A 226 16.92 18.88 -16.11
CA VAL A 226 17.63 18.81 -14.83
C VAL A 226 19.09 19.22 -15.00
N ALA A 227 19.50 20.20 -14.20
CA ALA A 227 20.87 20.72 -14.16
C ALA A 227 21.82 19.79 -13.38
N GLY A 228 23.10 19.80 -13.74
CA GLY A 228 24.15 19.03 -13.08
C GLY A 228 24.33 17.61 -13.69
N GLU A 229 25.25 16.85 -13.09
CA GLU A 229 25.57 15.49 -13.53
C GLU A 229 24.69 14.47 -12.81
N TRP A 230 23.86 13.77 -13.55
CA TRP A 230 22.95 12.78 -12.98
C TRP A 230 22.79 11.55 -13.87
N ARG A 231 22.37 10.46 -13.23
CA ARG A 231 21.85 9.25 -13.86
C ARG A 231 20.56 8.85 -13.17
N ALA A 232 19.59 8.26 -13.90
CA ALA A 232 18.34 7.82 -13.34
C ALA A 232 18.12 6.31 -13.58
N THR A 233 17.53 5.67 -12.58
CA THR A 233 17.09 4.28 -12.66
C THR A 233 15.57 4.24 -12.52
N VAL A 234 14.89 3.61 -13.48
CA VAL A 234 13.46 3.29 -13.41
C VAL A 234 13.36 1.79 -13.13
N SER A 235 12.97 1.46 -11.90
CA SER A 235 12.84 0.09 -11.43
C SER A 235 11.37 -0.25 -11.20
N GLY A 236 10.90 -1.28 -11.86
CA GLY A 236 9.53 -1.78 -11.78
C GLY A 236 8.97 -2.24 -13.09
N ILE A 237 7.76 -2.78 -13.03
CA ILE A 237 6.95 -3.19 -14.16
C ILE A 237 5.58 -2.50 -14.08
N GLY A 238 4.87 -2.45 -15.20
CA GLY A 238 3.53 -1.86 -15.22
C GLY A 238 3.03 -1.61 -16.64
N PRO A 239 1.79 -1.13 -16.76
CA PRO A 239 1.14 -0.97 -18.06
C PRO A 239 1.81 0.05 -18.97
N ASP A 240 2.51 1.03 -18.42
CA ASP A 240 3.17 2.10 -19.19
C ASP A 240 4.68 1.88 -19.37
N LEU A 241 5.23 0.67 -19.09
CA LEU A 241 6.68 0.42 -19.20
C LEU A 241 7.20 0.61 -20.63
N ASP A 242 6.51 0.09 -21.62
CA ASP A 242 6.92 0.24 -23.01
C ASP A 242 6.77 1.68 -23.48
N THR A 243 5.72 2.38 -23.06
CA THR A 243 5.54 3.83 -23.29
C THR A 243 6.69 4.62 -22.67
N ALA A 244 7.06 4.32 -21.42
CA ALA A 244 8.15 5.00 -20.73
C ALA A 244 9.51 4.79 -21.45
N LYS A 245 9.79 3.57 -21.92
CA LYS A 245 11.00 3.29 -22.71
C LYS A 245 11.02 4.05 -24.04
N ALA A 246 9.90 4.07 -24.76
CA ALA A 246 9.77 4.81 -26.01
C ALA A 246 9.96 6.31 -25.79
N LEU A 247 9.36 6.87 -24.75
CA LEU A 247 9.52 8.27 -24.36
C LEU A 247 10.97 8.60 -24.01
N ALA A 248 11.68 7.74 -23.31
CA ALA A 248 13.10 7.96 -22.99
C ALA A 248 13.98 8.05 -24.25
N VAL A 249 13.66 7.28 -25.30
CA VAL A 249 14.32 7.36 -26.61
C VAL A 249 13.97 8.68 -27.32
N GLU A 250 12.69 9.05 -27.34
CA GLU A 250 12.21 10.31 -27.94
C GLU A 250 12.89 11.53 -27.29
N LEU A 251 13.01 11.53 -25.98
CA LEU A 251 13.66 12.59 -25.21
C LEU A 251 15.19 12.53 -25.24
N SER A 252 15.77 11.62 -26.01
CA SER A 252 17.23 11.43 -26.14
C SER A 252 17.96 11.26 -24.82
N LEU A 253 17.33 10.57 -23.84
CA LEU A 253 17.91 10.35 -22.53
C LEU A 253 19.09 9.36 -22.54
N GLY A 254 19.17 8.49 -23.57
CA GLY A 254 20.30 7.61 -23.82
C GLY A 254 20.71 6.77 -22.61
N ASP A 255 22.03 6.69 -22.37
CA ASP A 255 22.59 5.92 -21.26
C ASP A 255 22.42 6.57 -19.86
N ARG A 256 21.82 7.77 -19.80
CA ARG A 256 21.54 8.42 -18.53
C ARG A 256 20.34 7.82 -17.78
N VAL A 257 19.43 7.09 -18.49
CA VAL A 257 18.28 6.44 -17.90
C VAL A 257 18.35 4.93 -18.12
N THR A 258 18.30 4.17 -17.02
CA THR A 258 18.31 2.70 -17.05
C THR A 258 16.97 2.14 -16.57
N PHE A 259 16.36 1.24 -17.35
CA PHE A 259 15.17 0.50 -16.95
C PHE A 259 15.58 -0.89 -16.47
N THR A 260 15.35 -1.21 -15.19
CA THR A 260 15.77 -2.50 -14.61
C THR A 260 14.66 -3.55 -14.63
N GLY A 261 13.42 -3.15 -14.90
CA GLY A 261 12.29 -4.05 -14.79
C GLY A 261 11.97 -4.41 -13.33
N TYR A 262 11.42 -5.58 -13.13
CA TYR A 262 11.08 -6.09 -11.80
C TYR A 262 12.33 -6.26 -10.93
N ALA A 263 12.28 -5.75 -9.71
CA ALA A 263 13.30 -5.99 -8.70
C ALA A 263 12.81 -7.04 -7.70
N ASP A 264 13.63 -8.06 -7.44
CA ASP A 264 13.34 -9.01 -6.37
C ASP A 264 13.25 -8.28 -5.03
N TYR A 265 12.20 -8.55 -4.25
CA TYR A 265 11.97 -7.92 -2.95
C TYR A 265 13.19 -8.03 -2.03
N ALA A 266 13.95 -9.12 -2.08
CA ALA A 266 15.18 -9.28 -1.31
C ALA A 266 16.28 -8.28 -1.72
N ALA A 267 16.35 -7.89 -2.99
CA ALA A 267 17.35 -6.99 -3.53
C ALA A 267 16.98 -5.49 -3.47
N VAL A 268 15.71 -5.18 -3.18
CA VAL A 268 15.21 -3.79 -3.16
C VAL A 268 15.99 -2.88 -2.20
N PRO A 269 16.37 -3.28 -0.97
CA PRO A 269 17.16 -2.41 -0.10
C PRO A 269 18.51 -1.99 -0.72
N ASP A 270 19.17 -2.89 -1.45
CA ASP A 270 20.42 -2.56 -2.15
C ASP A 270 20.21 -1.58 -3.31
N LEU A 271 19.04 -1.65 -3.94
CA LEU A 271 18.65 -0.68 -4.96
C LEU A 271 18.59 0.73 -4.37
N TYR A 272 17.90 0.93 -3.24
CA TYR A 272 17.85 2.24 -2.58
C TYR A 272 19.25 2.70 -2.12
N ARG A 273 20.04 1.85 -1.47
CA ARG A 273 21.39 2.20 -0.98
C ARG A 273 22.37 2.72 -2.05
N ARG A 274 22.12 2.41 -3.32
CA ARG A 274 22.96 2.85 -4.45
C ARG A 274 22.55 4.20 -5.04
N HIS A 275 21.48 4.83 -4.53
CA HIS A 275 20.93 6.07 -5.05
C HIS A 275 20.99 7.19 -4.00
N HIS A 276 20.80 8.42 -4.45
CA HIS A 276 20.89 9.63 -3.63
C HIS A 276 19.56 10.34 -3.51
N VAL A 277 18.76 10.30 -4.56
CA VAL A 277 17.47 10.94 -4.68
C VAL A 277 16.44 9.89 -5.07
N PHE A 278 15.29 9.91 -4.40
CA PHE A 278 14.12 9.16 -4.79
C PHE A 278 13.09 10.11 -5.40
N ALA A 279 12.68 9.85 -6.63
CA ALA A 279 11.70 10.65 -7.35
C ALA A 279 10.46 9.80 -7.65
N SER A 280 9.35 10.10 -7.00
CA SER A 280 8.06 9.42 -7.17
C SER A 280 6.93 10.45 -7.27
N PRO A 281 6.77 11.13 -8.42
CA PRO A 281 5.78 12.18 -8.61
C PRO A 281 4.37 11.60 -8.78
N THR A 282 3.91 10.83 -7.80
CA THR A 282 2.62 10.13 -7.82
C THR A 282 1.44 11.06 -7.65
N TYR A 283 0.34 10.75 -8.34
CA TYR A 283 -0.90 11.55 -8.30
C TYR A 283 -1.81 11.21 -7.12
N ALA A 284 -1.67 10.04 -6.54
CA ALA A 284 -2.39 9.61 -5.33
C ALA A 284 -1.80 8.34 -4.73
N GLU A 285 -1.79 8.28 -3.41
CA GLU A 285 -1.44 7.13 -2.59
C GLU A 285 -2.42 6.96 -1.42
N GLY A 286 -2.58 5.74 -0.92
CA GLY A 286 -3.21 5.56 0.38
C GLY A 286 -2.24 5.93 1.51
N PHE A 287 -1.02 5.41 1.40
CA PHE A 287 0.23 5.80 2.08
C PHE A 287 1.38 5.11 1.32
N SER A 288 2.42 5.86 0.94
CA SER A 288 3.41 5.32 0.01
C SER A 288 4.53 4.54 0.69
N ASN A 289 4.51 3.22 0.59
CA ASN A 289 5.59 2.36 1.10
C ASN A 289 6.94 2.70 0.46
N THR A 290 6.98 2.98 -0.86
CA THR A 290 8.25 3.27 -1.56
C THR A 290 8.87 4.59 -1.11
N ILE A 291 8.06 5.58 -0.73
CA ILE A 291 8.55 6.81 -0.10
C ILE A 291 9.16 6.49 1.27
N LEU A 292 8.49 5.68 2.10
CA LEU A 292 9.04 5.27 3.40
C LEU A 292 10.34 4.47 3.27
N GLU A 293 10.43 3.58 2.29
CA GLU A 293 11.64 2.83 1.96
C GLU A 293 12.81 3.76 1.58
N ALA A 294 12.51 4.82 0.80
CA ALA A 294 13.49 5.84 0.43
C ALA A 294 13.94 6.65 1.65
N MET A 295 13.00 7.12 2.49
CA MET A 295 13.29 7.84 3.73
C MET A 295 14.16 7.00 4.67
N ALA A 296 13.80 5.73 4.90
CA ALA A 296 14.54 4.79 5.73
C ALA A 296 15.94 4.49 5.18
N SER A 297 16.11 4.54 3.86
CA SER A 297 17.40 4.35 3.17
C SER A 297 18.23 5.63 3.08
N GLY A 298 17.76 6.75 3.63
CA GLY A 298 18.49 8.02 3.66
C GLY A 298 18.58 8.73 2.31
N LEU A 299 17.60 8.56 1.43
CA LEU A 299 17.49 9.30 0.18
C LEU A 299 16.73 10.62 0.38
N ALA A 300 17.13 11.65 -0.35
CA ALA A 300 16.31 12.84 -0.47
C ALA A 300 15.10 12.53 -1.37
N VAL A 301 13.90 12.88 -0.92
CA VAL A 301 12.65 12.54 -1.60
C VAL A 301 12.11 13.73 -2.37
N LEU A 302 11.75 13.52 -3.64
CA LEU A 302 10.87 14.38 -4.43
C LEU A 302 9.59 13.63 -4.76
N SER A 303 8.44 14.24 -4.45
CA SER A 303 7.14 13.68 -4.82
C SER A 303 6.16 14.80 -5.18
N CYS A 304 4.87 14.47 -5.30
CA CYS A 304 3.83 15.45 -5.57
C CYS A 304 3.03 15.80 -4.31
N HIS A 305 2.47 17.03 -4.31
CA HIS A 305 1.50 17.47 -3.32
C HIS A 305 0.15 16.74 -3.56
N SER A 306 0.10 15.49 -3.16
CA SER A 306 -1.03 14.58 -3.45
C SER A 306 -1.45 13.81 -2.21
N VAL A 307 -2.69 13.28 -2.26
CA VAL A 307 -3.27 12.46 -1.20
C VAL A 307 -2.33 11.32 -0.81
N GLY A 308 -2.16 11.11 0.49
CA GLY A 308 -1.30 10.08 1.08
C GLY A 308 0.19 10.42 1.06
N VAL A 309 0.65 11.35 0.20
CA VAL A 309 2.02 11.86 0.19
C VAL A 309 2.20 12.98 1.20
N VAL A 310 1.28 13.93 1.24
CA VAL A 310 1.30 15.06 2.20
C VAL A 310 1.18 14.63 3.66
N ASP A 311 0.79 13.39 3.91
CA ASP A 311 0.73 12.81 5.25
C ASP A 311 2.11 12.35 5.76
N CYS A 312 3.10 12.15 4.87
CA CYS A 312 4.46 11.73 5.26
C CYS A 312 5.57 12.68 4.79
N ILE A 313 5.33 13.50 3.77
CA ILE A 313 6.31 14.49 3.30
C ILE A 313 5.82 15.90 3.59
N ARG A 314 6.65 16.68 4.26
CA ARG A 314 6.50 18.13 4.45
C ARG A 314 7.49 18.85 3.56
N ASP A 315 6.95 19.67 2.64
CA ASP A 315 7.75 20.37 1.65
C ASP A 315 8.84 21.24 2.28
N GLY A 316 10.06 21.12 1.78
CA GLY A 316 11.24 21.85 2.25
C GLY A 316 11.79 21.39 3.62
N GLU A 317 11.10 20.50 4.36
CA GLU A 317 11.53 19.99 5.67
C GLU A 317 12.17 18.61 5.57
N ASN A 318 11.42 17.59 5.12
CA ASN A 318 11.87 16.20 4.99
C ASN A 318 11.79 15.65 3.55
N GLY A 319 11.47 16.50 2.58
CA GLY A 319 11.40 16.21 1.15
C GLY A 319 11.02 17.46 0.38
N LEU A 320 10.87 17.33 -0.94
CA LEU A 320 10.31 18.35 -1.80
C LEU A 320 9.01 17.88 -2.42
N LEU A 321 8.04 18.76 -2.48
CA LEU A 321 6.74 18.52 -3.12
C LEU A 321 6.50 19.52 -4.26
N VAL A 322 5.98 19.01 -5.36
CA VAL A 322 5.51 19.82 -6.51
C VAL A 322 4.08 19.46 -6.84
N GLU A 323 3.34 20.32 -7.53
CA GLU A 323 2.00 19.95 -7.97
C GLU A 323 2.06 18.84 -9.03
N PRO A 324 1.12 17.89 -9.03
CA PRO A 324 1.06 16.82 -10.02
C PRO A 324 0.97 17.37 -11.45
N GLY A 325 1.82 16.88 -12.36
CA GLY A 325 1.85 17.30 -13.76
C GLY A 325 2.69 18.55 -14.04
N GLU A 326 3.22 19.25 -13.01
CA GLU A 326 4.07 20.43 -13.17
C GLU A 326 5.51 20.03 -13.50
N ILE A 327 5.76 19.70 -14.77
CA ILE A 327 7.04 19.16 -15.26
C ILE A 327 8.22 20.11 -14.99
N THR A 328 8.02 21.43 -15.21
CA THR A 328 9.07 22.43 -14.98
C THR A 328 9.45 22.52 -13.51
N ALA A 329 8.47 22.60 -12.61
CA ALA A 329 8.72 22.62 -11.16
C ALA A 329 9.42 21.34 -10.69
N GLN A 330 9.06 20.20 -11.29
CA GLN A 330 9.69 18.92 -11.02
C GLN A 330 11.17 18.91 -11.43
N ALA A 331 11.50 19.48 -12.61
CA ALA A 331 12.87 19.62 -13.09
C ALA A 331 13.69 20.58 -12.22
N GLU A 332 13.10 21.69 -11.77
CA GLU A 332 13.73 22.64 -10.85
C GLU A 332 14.04 22.01 -9.50
N ALA A 333 13.08 21.29 -8.91
CA ALA A 333 13.27 20.58 -7.65
C ALA A 333 14.34 19.48 -7.76
N LEU A 334 14.33 18.70 -8.84
CA LEU A 334 15.40 17.73 -9.12
C LEU A 334 16.76 18.40 -9.30
N SER A 335 16.83 19.53 -10.01
CA SER A 335 18.07 20.30 -10.20
C SER A 335 18.63 20.77 -8.86
N ALA A 336 17.78 21.24 -7.95
CA ALA A 336 18.18 21.62 -6.60
C ALA A 336 18.75 20.42 -5.83
N LEU A 337 18.08 19.25 -5.90
CA LEU A 337 18.57 18.03 -5.24
C LEU A 337 19.86 17.48 -5.88
N VAL A 338 20.08 17.70 -7.16
CA VAL A 338 21.30 17.26 -7.85
C VAL A 338 22.48 18.21 -7.52
N THR A 339 22.28 19.52 -7.56
CA THR A 339 23.36 20.50 -7.49
C THR A 339 23.67 20.98 -6.06
N ASP A 340 22.70 20.96 -5.15
CA ASP A 340 22.88 21.38 -3.76
C ASP A 340 22.99 20.15 -2.81
N ALA A 341 24.23 19.76 -2.54
CA ALA A 341 24.53 18.65 -1.62
C ALA A 341 24.07 18.93 -0.17
N LYS A 342 24.07 20.22 0.28
CA LYS A 342 23.64 20.57 1.63
C LYS A 342 22.12 20.40 1.78
N LEU A 343 21.35 20.88 0.80
CA LEU A 343 19.91 20.69 0.75
C LEU A 343 19.58 19.19 0.74
N ARG A 344 20.17 18.45 -0.17
CA ARG A 344 19.96 16.99 -0.31
C ARG A 344 20.22 16.25 1.00
N THR A 345 21.36 16.51 1.64
CA THR A 345 21.74 15.84 2.90
C THR A 345 20.81 16.23 4.04
N ARG A 346 20.41 17.50 4.14
CA ARG A 346 19.51 17.98 5.18
C ARG A 346 18.13 17.32 5.10
N LEU A 347 17.55 17.31 3.89
CA LEU A 347 16.22 16.68 3.67
C LEU A 347 16.27 15.18 3.94
N ALA A 348 17.30 14.48 3.45
CA ALA A 348 17.47 13.05 3.67
C ALA A 348 17.63 12.70 5.16
N ALA A 349 18.38 13.50 5.91
CA ALA A 349 18.56 13.30 7.35
C ALA A 349 17.25 13.48 8.13
N ALA A 350 16.50 14.55 7.83
CA ALA A 350 15.20 14.80 8.46
C ALA A 350 14.19 13.69 8.14
N ALA A 351 14.14 13.24 6.87
CA ALA A 351 13.29 12.14 6.44
C ALA A 351 13.62 10.82 7.17
N LEU A 352 14.91 10.49 7.29
CA LEU A 352 15.38 9.29 7.99
C LEU A 352 15.02 9.31 9.48
N GLU A 353 15.24 10.45 10.14
CA GLU A 353 14.92 10.63 11.56
C GLU A 353 13.43 10.40 11.81
N GLU A 354 12.56 11.07 11.05
CA GLU A 354 11.12 10.92 11.17
C GLU A 354 10.66 9.49 10.84
N CYS A 355 11.22 8.90 9.80
CA CYS A 355 10.88 7.54 9.40
C CYS A 355 11.15 6.53 10.52
N ARG A 356 12.29 6.64 11.19
CA ARG A 356 12.65 5.77 12.32
C ARG A 356 11.78 5.99 13.55
N ALA A 357 11.41 7.24 13.81
CA ALA A 357 10.60 7.61 14.98
C ALA A 357 9.13 7.22 14.83
N THR A 358 8.58 7.29 13.60
CA THR A 358 7.14 7.24 13.38
C THR A 358 6.69 6.08 12.51
N TYR A 359 7.48 5.68 11.51
CA TYR A 359 7.06 4.77 10.45
C TYR A 359 7.76 3.39 10.52
N SER A 360 8.46 3.07 11.61
CA SER A 360 9.01 1.73 11.80
C SER A 360 7.91 0.71 12.06
N TRP A 361 8.09 -0.52 11.61
CA TRP A 361 7.13 -1.60 11.90
C TRP A 361 7.00 -1.89 13.39
N GLU A 362 8.05 -1.66 14.17
CA GLU A 362 8.01 -1.77 15.62
C GLU A 362 7.02 -0.77 16.24
N GLU A 363 7.01 0.49 15.76
CA GLU A 363 6.10 1.53 16.24
C GLU A 363 4.67 1.30 15.77
N VAL A 364 4.50 1.11 14.45
CA VAL A 364 3.17 0.92 13.84
C VAL A 364 2.53 -0.40 14.29
N GLY A 365 3.32 -1.47 14.41
CA GLY A 365 2.85 -2.75 14.94
C GLY A 365 2.35 -2.62 16.38
N ARG A 366 3.05 -1.86 17.23
CA ARG A 366 2.63 -1.58 18.60
C ARG A 366 1.32 -0.81 18.65
N GLN A 367 1.13 0.20 17.79
CA GLN A 367 -0.13 0.94 17.70
C GLN A 367 -1.29 0.01 17.30
N ILE A 368 -1.10 -0.84 16.30
CA ILE A 368 -2.13 -1.80 15.85
C ILE A 368 -2.47 -2.80 16.96
N ILE A 369 -1.46 -3.34 17.66
CA ILE A 369 -1.66 -4.26 18.78
C ILE A 369 -2.41 -3.57 19.92
N GLY A 370 -2.12 -2.30 20.22
CA GLY A 370 -2.86 -1.50 21.19
C GLY A 370 -4.34 -1.39 20.85
N ILE A 371 -4.67 -1.13 19.60
CA ILE A 371 -6.05 -1.09 19.11
C ILE A 371 -6.75 -2.44 19.30
N TYR A 372 -6.05 -3.55 19.03
CA TYR A 372 -6.62 -4.89 19.25
C TYR A 372 -6.90 -5.14 20.75
N GLN A 373 -6.00 -4.72 21.62
CA GLN A 373 -6.17 -4.87 23.07
C GLN A 373 -7.36 -4.08 23.60
N GLU A 374 -7.60 -2.88 23.07
CA GLU A 374 -8.75 -2.05 23.43
C GLU A 374 -10.08 -2.65 22.96
N LEU A 375 -10.06 -3.36 21.83
CA LEU A 375 -11.26 -3.96 21.24
C LEU A 375 -11.54 -5.39 21.72
N ALA A 376 -10.52 -6.12 22.13
CA ALA A 376 -10.69 -7.52 22.52
C ALA A 376 -11.71 -7.65 23.68
N GLY A 377 -12.70 -8.53 23.48
CA GLY A 377 -13.81 -8.71 24.41
C GLY A 377 -14.93 -7.66 24.34
N SER A 378 -14.80 -6.64 23.49
CA SER A 378 -15.90 -5.71 23.23
C SER A 378 -16.99 -6.36 22.38
N GLN A 379 -18.23 -5.87 22.52
CA GLN A 379 -19.33 -6.33 21.67
C GLN A 379 -19.28 -5.61 20.32
N PRO A 380 -19.36 -6.35 19.20
CA PRO A 380 -19.40 -5.73 17.88
C PRO A 380 -20.73 -4.99 17.64
N ASP A 381 -20.68 -3.93 16.84
CA ASP A 381 -21.89 -3.26 16.34
C ASP A 381 -22.55 -4.11 15.27
N LEU A 382 -23.74 -4.64 15.57
CA LEU A 382 -24.50 -5.53 14.69
C LEU A 382 -25.69 -4.84 14.03
N ALA A 383 -25.83 -3.53 14.20
CA ALA A 383 -27.01 -2.76 13.77
C ALA A 383 -27.00 -2.41 12.27
N PHE A 384 -26.61 -3.36 11.41
CA PHE A 384 -26.61 -3.17 9.95
C PHE A 384 -27.34 -4.31 9.22
N SER A 385 -27.88 -4.01 8.02
CA SER A 385 -28.40 -5.05 7.13
C SER A 385 -27.26 -5.77 6.40
N PRO A 386 -27.25 -7.11 6.35
CA PRO A 386 -26.29 -7.86 5.55
C PRO A 386 -26.59 -7.82 4.04
N ASP A 387 -27.80 -7.40 3.65
CA ASP A 387 -28.27 -7.44 2.27
C ASP A 387 -27.70 -6.27 1.47
N LEU A 388 -27.11 -6.57 0.32
CA LEU A 388 -26.59 -5.60 -0.63
C LEU A 388 -27.29 -5.76 -1.98
N PRO A 389 -27.61 -4.67 -2.69
CA PRO A 389 -28.08 -4.78 -4.06
C PRO A 389 -26.95 -5.32 -4.94
N ARG A 390 -27.29 -6.15 -5.93
CA ARG A 390 -26.31 -6.62 -6.91
C ARG A 390 -26.25 -5.65 -8.09
N SER A 391 -25.31 -4.72 -8.03
CA SER A 391 -25.12 -3.72 -9.07
C SER A 391 -24.03 -4.12 -10.06
N PRO A 392 -24.21 -3.91 -11.39
CA PRO A 392 -23.13 -4.06 -12.33
C PRO A 392 -22.05 -3.00 -12.10
N CYS A 393 -20.80 -3.38 -12.26
CA CYS A 393 -19.68 -2.44 -12.19
C CYS A 393 -18.49 -2.94 -12.98
N ARG A 394 -17.51 -2.05 -13.19
CA ARG A 394 -16.28 -2.36 -13.90
C ARG A 394 -15.55 -3.56 -13.31
N PHE A 395 -15.45 -3.65 -11.99
CA PHE A 395 -14.71 -4.74 -11.33
C PHE A 395 -15.44 -6.09 -11.42
N ARG A 396 -16.76 -6.12 -11.65
CA ARG A 396 -17.45 -7.37 -11.98
C ARG A 396 -17.19 -7.81 -13.43
N ALA A 397 -17.09 -6.84 -14.34
CA ALA A 397 -16.78 -7.12 -15.73
C ALA A 397 -15.28 -7.48 -15.94
N GLU A 398 -14.40 -6.83 -15.19
CA GLU A 398 -12.95 -6.98 -15.26
C GLU A 398 -12.35 -7.20 -13.85
N PRO A 399 -12.59 -8.37 -13.21
CA PRO A 399 -12.20 -8.58 -11.81
C PRO A 399 -10.70 -8.52 -11.56
N HIS A 400 -9.89 -8.79 -12.60
CA HIS A 400 -8.44 -8.71 -12.53
C HIS A 400 -7.88 -7.29 -12.27
N LEU A 401 -8.74 -6.26 -12.36
CA LEU A 401 -8.37 -4.88 -12.05
C LEU A 401 -8.47 -4.56 -10.56
N LEU A 402 -9.15 -5.39 -9.75
CA LEU A 402 -9.25 -5.29 -8.32
C LEU A 402 -8.09 -6.02 -7.64
#